data_0edd6dce14b3191f2c6c34a699c1de42
#
_entry.id   0edd6dce14b3191f2c6c34a699c1de42
#
_cell.length_a   1.000
_cell.length_b   1.000
_cell.length_c   1.000
_cell.angle_alpha   90.00
_cell.angle_beta   90.00
_cell.angle_gamma   90.00
#
_symmetry.space_group_name_H-M   'P 1'
#
loop_
_entity.id
_entity.type
_entity.pdbx_description
1 polymer ?
#
loop_
_entity_poly.entity_id
_entity_poly.type
_entity_poly.pdbx_seq_one_letter_code
_entity_poly.pdbx_strand_id
1 'polypeptide(L)'
;DYYVYICDSRIDSADEKYVISLNSTYPTGWNATNSRKIGGFHYGRCRKVDSNLQPLNGSSVIFGTGWESAVSNGIVPRSVWTLGHRPKCSPEGMVYLGGGTWVDIYLNSDDGAKGLKSEYGCAPMTGTESMNWYNFVERLAKSGKRLPNYAEFCAYAFGSPAGLDN
;
A
#
# COMPACT_ATOMS: atom_id res chain seq x y z
N ASP A 1 2.10 -1.97 -6.96
CA ASP A 1 3.19 -1.18 -6.35
C ASP A 1 4.22 -0.79 -7.39
N TYR A 2 4.83 0.37 -7.19
CA TYR A 2 5.99 0.85 -7.93
C TYR A 2 7.15 1.03 -6.97
N TYR A 3 8.36 0.79 -7.46
CA TYR A 3 9.59 0.89 -6.70
C TYR A 3 10.48 1.98 -7.30
N VAL A 4 11.12 2.73 -6.43
CA VAL A 4 12.05 3.80 -6.80
C VAL A 4 13.48 3.31 -6.54
N TYR A 5 14.31 3.43 -7.55
CA TYR A 5 15.71 3.02 -7.52
C TYR A 5 16.62 4.21 -7.81
N ILE A 6 17.77 4.20 -7.17
CA ILE A 6 18.93 4.92 -7.65
C ILE A 6 19.76 3.94 -8.48
N CYS A 7 20.14 4.34 -9.68
CA CYS A 7 20.88 3.52 -10.63
C CYS A 7 22.12 4.29 -11.08
N ASP A 8 23.26 3.59 -11.11
CA ASP A 8 24.57 4.15 -11.49
C ASP A 8 25.26 3.21 -12.45
N SER A 9 25.55 3.68 -13.65
CA SER A 9 26.27 2.89 -14.66
C SER A 9 27.73 2.63 -14.30
N ARG A 10 28.30 3.35 -13.33
CA ARG A 10 29.72 3.34 -12.92
C ARG A 10 30.73 3.61 -14.04
N ILE A 11 30.24 3.98 -15.22
CA ILE A 11 31.08 4.31 -16.38
C ILE A 11 31.43 5.79 -16.35
N ASP A 12 30.54 6.61 -15.78
CA ASP A 12 30.75 8.05 -15.61
C ASP A 12 30.01 8.52 -14.36
N SER A 13 30.68 9.19 -13.44
CA SER A 13 30.10 9.67 -12.16
C SER A 13 28.99 10.70 -12.32
N ALA A 14 28.67 11.11 -13.56
CA ALA A 14 27.56 12.00 -13.91
C ALA A 14 26.25 11.24 -14.22
N ASP A 15 26.23 9.92 -14.21
CA ASP A 15 25.12 9.10 -14.72
C ASP A 15 24.22 8.49 -13.64
N GLU A 16 24.18 9.05 -12.44
CA GLU A 16 23.18 8.67 -11.44
C GLU A 16 21.78 9.00 -11.95
N LYS A 17 20.92 7.97 -11.99
CA LYS A 17 19.53 8.11 -12.44
C LYS A 17 18.56 7.58 -11.40
N TYR A 18 17.47 8.30 -11.21
CA TYR A 18 16.31 7.79 -10.48
C TYR A 18 15.40 7.06 -11.46
N VAL A 19 15.12 5.80 -11.20
CA VAL A 19 14.28 4.95 -12.04
C VAL A 19 13.10 4.44 -11.25
N ILE A 20 11.90 4.54 -11.85
CA ILE A 20 10.68 3.95 -11.30
C ILE A 20 10.39 2.67 -12.07
N SER A 21 10.12 1.58 -11.35
CA SER A 21 9.89 0.26 -11.95
C SER A 21 8.80 -0.52 -11.20
N LEU A 22 8.13 -1.40 -11.91
CA LEU A 22 7.25 -2.43 -11.34
C LEU A 22 8.02 -3.63 -10.77
N ASN A 23 9.29 -3.80 -11.17
CA ASN A 23 10.10 -4.90 -10.67
C ASN A 23 10.57 -4.61 -9.24
N SER A 24 10.30 -5.54 -8.34
CA SER A 24 10.64 -5.42 -6.92
C SER A 24 12.13 -5.69 -6.61
N THR A 25 12.90 -6.21 -7.56
CA THR A 25 14.32 -6.53 -7.40
C THR A 25 15.23 -5.44 -7.95
N TYR A 26 15.14 -5.16 -9.25
CA TYR A 26 15.86 -4.09 -9.95
C TYR A 26 15.15 -3.72 -11.24
N PRO A 27 15.32 -2.50 -11.78
CA PRO A 27 14.66 -2.09 -13.02
C PRO A 27 15.20 -2.86 -14.24
N THR A 28 14.41 -2.91 -15.29
CA THR A 28 14.84 -3.50 -16.58
C THR A 28 16.09 -2.78 -17.10
N GLY A 29 17.09 -3.54 -17.50
CA GLY A 29 18.39 -3.03 -17.97
C GLY A 29 19.40 -2.76 -16.84
N TRP A 30 19.02 -2.97 -15.58
CA TRP A 30 19.87 -2.81 -14.40
C TRP A 30 19.94 -4.13 -13.61
N ASN A 31 20.83 -4.19 -12.63
CA ASN A 31 21.05 -5.37 -11.79
C ASN A 31 21.41 -4.98 -10.36
N ALA A 32 21.63 -5.96 -9.49
CA ALA A 32 21.91 -5.75 -8.08
C ALA A 32 23.21 -4.99 -7.78
N THR A 33 24.15 -4.92 -8.74
CA THR A 33 25.45 -4.24 -8.53
C THR A 33 25.43 -2.77 -8.91
N ASN A 34 24.49 -2.35 -9.77
CA ASN A 34 24.40 -1.00 -10.30
C ASN A 34 23.02 -0.35 -10.08
N SER A 35 22.17 -0.94 -9.25
CA SER A 35 20.93 -0.33 -8.82
C SER A 35 20.63 -0.63 -7.35
N ARG A 36 19.99 0.32 -6.67
CA ARG A 36 19.57 0.19 -5.27
C ARG A 36 18.15 0.71 -5.10
N LYS A 37 17.27 -0.13 -4.57
CA LYS A 37 15.92 0.28 -4.19
C LYS A 37 15.98 1.23 -2.99
N ILE A 38 15.40 2.41 -3.12
CA ILE A 38 15.41 3.46 -2.09
C ILE A 38 14.02 3.81 -1.57
N GLY A 39 12.96 3.37 -2.26
CA GLY A 39 11.59 3.65 -1.88
C GLY A 39 10.59 3.02 -2.83
N GLY A 40 9.34 3.43 -2.68
CA GLY A 40 8.25 3.02 -3.55
C GLY A 40 6.94 3.68 -3.16
N PHE A 41 5.90 3.34 -3.89
CA PHE A 41 4.55 3.82 -3.66
C PHE A 41 3.52 2.88 -4.28
N HIS A 42 2.29 2.97 -3.79
CA HIS A 42 1.16 2.29 -4.42
C HIS A 42 0.50 3.23 -5.44
N TYR A 43 0.32 2.75 -6.66
CA TYR A 43 -0.42 3.44 -7.72
C TYR A 43 -1.72 2.67 -7.97
N GLY A 44 -2.83 3.34 -7.86
CA GLY A 44 -4.13 2.70 -8.01
C GLY A 44 -5.25 3.72 -8.08
N ARG A 45 -6.48 3.21 -8.00
CA ARG A 45 -7.67 4.05 -7.96
C ARG A 45 -7.81 4.66 -6.57
N CYS A 46 -7.80 5.97 -6.47
CA CYS A 46 -7.92 6.70 -5.22
C CYS A 46 -8.83 7.91 -5.37
N ARG A 47 -9.34 8.43 -4.24
CA ARG A 47 -10.07 9.69 -4.24
C ARG A 47 -9.18 10.82 -4.73
N LYS A 48 -9.76 11.70 -5.53
CA LYS A 48 -9.12 12.98 -5.86
C LYS A 48 -9.01 13.81 -4.59
N VAL A 49 -7.85 14.39 -4.38
CA VAL A 49 -7.58 15.28 -3.25
C VAL A 49 -7.09 16.63 -3.74
N ASP A 50 -7.29 17.66 -2.93
CA ASP A 50 -6.72 18.98 -3.14
C ASP A 50 -5.24 19.03 -2.75
N SER A 51 -4.64 20.22 -2.81
CA SER A 51 -3.25 20.46 -2.42
C SER A 51 -2.95 20.18 -0.94
N ASN A 52 -3.98 20.17 -0.09
CA ASN A 52 -3.89 19.85 1.34
C ASN A 52 -4.21 18.38 1.65
N LEU A 53 -4.30 17.53 0.62
CA LEU A 53 -4.68 16.11 0.70
C LEU A 53 -6.09 15.89 1.27
N GLN A 54 -6.99 16.87 1.14
CA GLN A 54 -8.38 16.73 1.51
C GLN A 54 -9.18 16.20 0.32
N PRO A 55 -10.15 15.29 0.53
CA PRO A 55 -10.98 14.76 -0.53
C PRO A 55 -11.72 15.88 -1.26
N LEU A 56 -11.57 15.95 -2.58
CA LEU A 56 -12.41 16.80 -3.42
C LEU A 56 -13.85 16.28 -3.37
N ASN A 57 -14.81 17.22 -3.50
CA ASN A 57 -16.26 16.95 -3.47
C ASN A 57 -16.85 16.54 -2.12
N GLY A 58 -16.15 16.81 -1.02
CA GLY A 58 -16.68 16.61 0.33
C GLY A 58 -16.88 15.14 0.73
N SER A 59 -17.41 14.95 1.92
CA SER A 59 -17.64 13.63 2.51
C SER A 59 -18.89 12.90 2.02
N SER A 60 -19.71 13.54 1.18
CA SER A 60 -21.03 13.03 0.80
C SER A 60 -21.05 12.12 -0.44
N VAL A 61 -19.96 12.05 -1.20
CA VAL A 61 -19.87 11.14 -2.34
C VAL A 61 -19.20 9.85 -1.91
N ILE A 62 -20.00 8.95 -1.38
CA ILE A 62 -19.48 7.74 -0.78
C ILE A 62 -19.58 6.58 -1.77
N PHE A 63 -20.75 6.36 -2.33
CA PHE A 63 -21.04 5.40 -3.39
C PHE A 63 -22.14 5.96 -4.29
N GLY A 64 -22.32 5.38 -5.48
CA GLY A 64 -23.33 5.79 -6.45
C GLY A 64 -22.76 6.57 -7.62
N THR A 65 -23.61 7.27 -8.37
CA THR A 65 -23.28 7.94 -9.64
C THR A 65 -22.20 9.03 -9.54
N GLY A 66 -21.95 9.56 -8.35
CA GLY A 66 -20.88 10.54 -8.11
C GLY A 66 -19.49 9.94 -7.87
N TRP A 67 -19.39 8.66 -7.56
CA TRP A 67 -18.15 7.99 -7.22
C TRP A 67 -17.12 8.06 -8.35
N GLU A 68 -17.53 7.78 -9.59
CA GLU A 68 -16.66 7.78 -10.76
C GLU A 68 -15.98 9.15 -10.98
N SER A 69 -16.68 10.25 -10.72
CA SER A 69 -16.14 11.60 -10.84
C SER A 69 -15.20 11.98 -9.69
N ALA A 70 -15.37 11.35 -8.53
CA ALA A 70 -14.60 11.65 -7.31
C ALA A 70 -13.29 10.84 -7.20
N VAL A 71 -13.05 9.88 -8.09
CA VAL A 71 -11.85 9.04 -8.09
C VAL A 71 -11.03 9.21 -9.35
N SER A 72 -9.76 8.89 -9.28
CA SER A 72 -8.84 8.81 -10.42
C SER A 72 -7.73 7.81 -10.13
N ASN A 73 -7.06 7.35 -11.18
CA ASN A 73 -5.83 6.61 -11.00
C ASN A 73 -4.69 7.57 -10.66
N GLY A 74 -3.91 7.23 -9.67
CA GLY A 74 -2.83 8.07 -9.20
C GLY A 74 -2.00 7.38 -8.12
N ILE A 75 -1.03 8.09 -7.58
CA ILE A 75 -0.32 7.66 -6.37
C ILE A 75 -1.31 7.75 -5.22
N VAL A 76 -1.56 6.61 -4.56
CA VAL A 76 -2.44 6.58 -3.40
C VAL A 76 -1.84 7.45 -2.30
N PRO A 77 -2.58 8.42 -1.76
CA PRO A 77 -2.09 9.30 -0.69
C PRO A 77 -1.52 8.49 0.49
N ARG A 78 -0.39 8.94 1.02
CA ARG A 78 0.31 8.30 2.16
C ARG A 78 0.85 6.89 1.90
N SER A 79 0.88 6.41 0.65
CA SER A 79 1.49 5.13 0.28
C SER A 79 2.97 5.24 -0.06
N VAL A 80 3.52 6.45 -0.12
CA VAL A 80 4.94 6.66 -0.42
C VAL A 80 5.78 6.25 0.78
N TRP A 81 6.75 5.39 0.53
CA TRP A 81 7.70 4.94 1.53
C TRP A 81 9.14 5.11 1.05
N THR A 82 10.06 5.25 1.99
CA THR A 82 11.50 5.33 1.76
C THR A 82 12.23 4.40 2.72
N LEU A 83 13.55 4.27 2.59
CA LEU A 83 14.35 3.47 3.53
C LEU A 83 14.23 3.93 4.99
N GLY A 84 14.03 5.24 5.21
CA GLY A 84 13.87 5.82 6.56
C GLY A 84 12.41 5.98 7.00
N HIS A 85 11.44 5.80 6.09
CA HIS A 85 10.02 5.96 6.36
C HIS A 85 9.24 4.80 5.76
N ARG A 86 9.14 3.71 6.48
CA ARG A 86 8.43 2.48 6.09
C ARG A 86 8.04 1.66 7.32
N PRO A 87 7.08 0.72 7.20
CA PRO A 87 6.81 -0.25 8.24
C PRO A 87 8.00 -1.21 8.41
N LYS A 88 8.00 -1.97 9.50
CA LYS A 88 8.98 -3.07 9.70
C LYS A 88 8.76 -4.26 8.76
N CYS A 89 7.51 -4.48 8.34
CA CYS A 89 7.14 -5.47 7.31
C CYS A 89 7.34 -4.92 5.89
N SER A 90 6.91 -5.66 4.85
CA SER A 90 6.84 -5.13 3.50
C SER A 90 5.88 -3.94 3.44
N PRO A 91 6.28 -2.78 2.88
CA PRO A 91 5.42 -1.61 2.72
C PRO A 91 4.43 -1.72 1.56
N GLU A 92 4.50 -2.79 0.78
CA GLU A 92 3.67 -3.01 -0.40
C GLU A 92 2.19 -3.09 -0.03
N GLY A 93 1.35 -2.35 -0.77
CA GLY A 93 -0.07 -2.27 -0.52
C GLY A 93 -0.46 -1.65 0.82
N MET A 94 0.39 -0.79 1.40
CA MET A 94 0.13 -0.13 2.69
C MET A 94 0.10 1.39 2.56
N VAL A 95 -0.60 2.04 3.50
CA VAL A 95 -0.61 3.50 3.69
C VAL A 95 -0.25 3.87 5.12
N TYR A 96 0.38 5.03 5.28
CA TYR A 96 0.78 5.58 6.57
C TYR A 96 -0.36 6.36 7.22
N LEU A 97 -0.74 6.00 8.44
CA LEU A 97 -1.78 6.70 9.21
C LEU A 97 -1.25 7.82 10.11
N GLY A 98 0.03 7.79 10.43
CA GLY A 98 0.64 8.66 11.44
C GLY A 98 1.15 7.85 12.64
N GLY A 99 1.97 8.49 13.49
CA GLY A 99 2.48 7.85 14.72
C GLY A 99 3.27 6.56 14.53
N GLY A 100 3.84 6.33 13.34
CA GLY A 100 4.55 5.08 13.02
C GLY A 100 3.63 3.93 12.57
N THR A 101 2.32 4.15 12.48
CA THR A 101 1.33 3.12 12.10
C THR A 101 1.11 3.10 10.58
N TRP A 102 1.18 1.91 10.01
CA TRP A 102 0.85 1.62 8.62
C TRP A 102 -0.30 0.63 8.57
N VAL A 103 -1.18 0.76 7.58
CA VAL A 103 -2.34 -0.12 7.40
C VAL A 103 -2.39 -0.63 5.96
N ASP A 104 -2.85 -1.86 5.79
CA ASP A 104 -3.09 -2.45 4.48
C ASP A 104 -4.23 -1.75 3.75
N ILE A 105 -4.04 -1.46 2.47
CA ILE A 105 -5.05 -0.82 1.59
C ILE A 105 -6.16 -1.82 1.25
N TYR A 106 -5.78 -3.08 1.01
CA TYR A 106 -6.68 -4.13 0.59
C TYR A 106 -6.88 -5.16 1.69
N LEU A 107 -8.00 -5.88 1.63
CA LEU A 107 -8.20 -7.06 2.45
C LEU A 107 -7.08 -8.07 2.18
N ASN A 108 -6.57 -8.68 3.25
CA ASN A 108 -5.43 -9.56 3.17
C ASN A 108 -5.74 -10.83 2.38
N SER A 109 -4.85 -11.18 1.49
CA SER A 109 -4.85 -12.41 0.69
C SER A 109 -3.67 -13.31 1.05
N ASP A 110 -3.72 -14.56 0.63
CA ASP A 110 -2.66 -15.53 0.90
C ASP A 110 -1.34 -15.16 0.20
N ASP A 111 -0.23 -15.23 0.90
CA ASP A 111 1.14 -15.13 0.38
C ASP A 111 1.96 -16.39 0.67
N GLY A 112 1.29 -17.52 0.83
CA GLY A 112 1.92 -18.81 1.10
C GLY A 112 2.74 -18.83 2.40
N ALA A 113 3.97 -19.28 2.32
CA ALA A 113 4.86 -19.38 3.48
C ALA A 113 5.21 -18.02 4.10
N LYS A 114 5.03 -16.90 3.38
CA LYS A 114 5.29 -15.54 3.87
C LYS A 114 4.13 -14.96 4.69
N GLY A 115 3.00 -15.66 4.75
CA GLY A 115 1.85 -15.23 5.53
C GLY A 115 0.77 -14.57 4.69
N LEU A 116 0.50 -13.28 4.91
CA LEU A 116 -0.55 -12.52 4.23
C LEU A 116 0.01 -11.27 3.55
N LYS A 117 -0.59 -10.89 2.44
CA LYS A 117 -0.26 -9.68 1.67
C LYS A 117 -1.49 -8.81 1.42
N SER A 118 -1.27 -7.53 1.18
CA SER A 118 -2.25 -6.57 0.71
C SER A 118 -2.01 -6.31 -0.77
N GLU A 119 -2.84 -6.87 -1.66
CA GLU A 119 -2.64 -6.77 -3.10
C GLU A 119 -3.97 -6.62 -3.84
N TYR A 120 -4.01 -5.69 -4.79
CA TYR A 120 -5.19 -5.47 -5.63
C TYR A 120 -5.51 -6.69 -6.48
N GLY A 121 -6.79 -7.06 -6.55
CA GLY A 121 -7.27 -8.14 -7.39
C GLY A 121 -7.03 -9.55 -6.86
N CYS A 122 -6.40 -9.70 -5.69
CA CYS A 122 -6.25 -10.99 -5.04
C CYS A 122 -7.50 -11.33 -4.21
N ALA A 123 -7.86 -12.61 -4.19
CA ALA A 123 -8.98 -13.08 -3.37
C ALA A 123 -8.65 -12.92 -1.87
N PRO A 124 -9.48 -12.23 -1.10
CA PRO A 124 -9.24 -12.08 0.33
C PRO A 124 -9.36 -13.43 1.05
N MET A 125 -8.59 -13.57 2.12
CA MET A 125 -8.65 -14.75 3.00
C MET A 125 -9.93 -14.69 3.85
N THR A 126 -11.03 -15.17 3.29
CA THR A 126 -12.34 -15.24 3.95
C THR A 126 -12.94 -16.62 3.78
N GLY A 127 -13.73 -17.07 4.78
CA GLY A 127 -14.66 -18.20 4.64
C GLY A 127 -14.06 -19.57 4.38
N THR A 128 -12.76 -19.77 4.52
CA THR A 128 -12.17 -21.09 4.45
C THR A 128 -12.24 -21.76 5.82
N GLU A 129 -12.60 -23.04 5.87
CA GLU A 129 -12.77 -23.82 7.11
C GLU A 129 -11.55 -23.80 8.03
N SER A 130 -10.36 -23.55 7.50
CA SER A 130 -9.11 -23.46 8.25
C SER A 130 -8.74 -22.06 8.73
N MET A 131 -9.48 -21.00 8.34
CA MET A 131 -9.17 -19.61 8.71
C MET A 131 -9.98 -19.13 9.91
N ASN A 132 -9.69 -19.69 11.06
CA ASN A 132 -10.13 -19.13 12.32
C ASN A 132 -9.22 -17.95 12.75
N TRP A 133 -9.62 -17.26 13.81
CA TRP A 133 -8.90 -16.10 14.34
C TRP A 133 -7.43 -16.41 14.65
N TYR A 134 -7.13 -17.57 15.22
CA TYR A 134 -5.75 -17.96 15.59
C TYR A 134 -4.87 -18.11 14.35
N ASN A 135 -5.37 -18.81 13.32
CA ASN A 135 -4.65 -19.01 12.07
C ASN A 135 -4.42 -17.69 11.33
N PHE A 136 -5.39 -16.77 11.40
CA PHE A 136 -5.26 -15.45 10.80
C PHE A 136 -4.17 -14.62 11.50
N VAL A 137 -4.17 -14.59 12.82
CA VAL A 137 -3.15 -13.89 13.62
C VAL A 137 -1.76 -14.49 13.38
N GLU A 138 -1.63 -15.81 13.32
CA GLU A 138 -0.35 -16.47 13.03
C GLU A 138 0.18 -16.09 11.64
N ARG A 139 -0.68 -16.07 10.62
CA ARG A 139 -0.30 -15.66 9.26
C ARG A 139 0.06 -14.18 9.17
N LEU A 140 -0.65 -13.30 9.87
CA LEU A 140 -0.26 -11.90 9.98
C LEU A 140 1.13 -11.76 10.62
N ALA A 141 1.39 -12.49 11.69
CA ALA A 141 2.69 -12.47 12.35
C ALA A 141 3.82 -12.93 11.42
N LYS A 142 3.59 -13.94 10.58
CA LYS A 142 4.57 -14.40 9.55
C LYS A 142 4.92 -13.29 8.55
N SER A 143 3.97 -12.44 8.19
CA SER A 143 4.21 -11.28 7.33
C SER A 143 4.72 -10.05 8.10
N GLY A 144 4.99 -10.15 9.40
CA GLY A 144 5.42 -9.05 10.25
C GLY A 144 4.32 -8.05 10.57
N LYS A 145 3.07 -8.47 10.46
CA LYS A 145 1.86 -7.65 10.67
C LYS A 145 1.10 -8.12 11.91
N ARG A 146 0.14 -7.34 12.33
CA ARG A 146 -0.81 -7.66 13.42
C ARG A 146 -2.20 -7.11 13.11
N LEU A 147 -3.19 -7.58 13.84
CA LEU A 147 -4.50 -6.94 13.85
C LEU A 147 -4.41 -5.53 14.47
N PRO A 148 -5.21 -4.58 13.97
CA PRO A 148 -5.32 -3.26 14.57
C PRO A 148 -6.02 -3.36 15.93
N ASN A 149 -5.69 -2.45 16.84
CA ASN A 149 -6.53 -2.20 17.99
C ASN A 149 -7.73 -1.32 17.62
N TYR A 150 -8.67 -1.13 18.55
CA TYR A 150 -9.90 -0.38 18.28
C TYR A 150 -9.64 1.07 17.88
N ALA A 151 -8.69 1.74 18.52
CA ALA A 151 -8.36 3.13 18.19
C ALA A 151 -7.73 3.26 16.79
N GLU A 152 -6.87 2.34 16.42
CA GLU A 152 -6.30 2.27 15.08
C GLU A 152 -7.39 1.98 14.03
N PHE A 153 -8.31 1.04 14.33
CA PHE A 153 -9.47 0.77 13.48
C PHE A 153 -10.29 2.04 13.27
N CYS A 154 -10.67 2.76 14.34
CA CYS A 154 -11.41 4.01 14.22
C CYS A 154 -10.66 5.06 13.37
N ALA A 155 -9.33 5.13 13.48
CA ALA A 155 -8.53 6.09 12.73
C ALA A 155 -8.55 5.85 11.23
N TYR A 156 -8.45 4.60 10.76
CA TYR A 156 -8.50 4.32 9.33
C TYR A 156 -9.91 4.16 8.76
N ALA A 157 -10.88 3.81 9.61
CA ALA A 157 -12.29 3.76 9.22
C ALA A 157 -12.97 5.14 9.22
N PHE A 158 -12.27 6.19 9.72
CA PHE A 158 -12.82 7.54 9.77
C PHE A 158 -13.21 8.02 8.36
N GLY A 159 -14.45 8.48 8.23
CA GLY A 159 -15.00 8.93 6.94
C GLY A 159 -15.48 7.81 6.03
N SER A 160 -15.43 6.54 6.48
CA SER A 160 -16.14 5.45 5.81
C SER A 160 -17.64 5.63 5.95
N PRO A 161 -18.44 5.21 4.93
CA PRO A 161 -19.90 5.26 5.02
C PRO A 161 -20.41 4.45 6.21
N ALA A 162 -21.35 5.02 6.93
CA ALA A 162 -22.01 4.33 8.03
C ALA A 162 -23.18 3.50 7.47
N GLY A 163 -22.89 2.27 7.06
CA GLY A 163 -23.81 1.14 7.03
C GLY A 163 -25.18 1.22 6.34
N LEU A 164 -25.46 2.23 5.51
CA LEU A 164 -26.74 2.36 4.81
C LEU A 164 -26.67 2.05 3.31
N ASP A 165 -25.50 1.66 2.83
CA ASP A 165 -25.28 1.39 1.41
C ASP A 165 -25.18 -0.13 1.17
N ASN A 166 -26.26 -0.82 1.40
CA ASN A 166 -26.51 -2.20 0.96
C ASN A 166 -27.35 -2.20 -0.32
#